data_b691b3f23e10690e280fee6192114682
#
_entry.id   b691b3f23e10690e280fee6192114682
#
_cell.length_a   1.000
_cell.length_b   1.000
_cell.length_c   1.000
_cell.angle_alpha   90.00
_cell.angle_beta   90.00
_cell.angle_gamma   90.00
#
_symmetry.space_group_name_H-M   'P 1'
#
loop_
_entity.id
_entity.type
_entity.pdbx_description
1 polymer ?
#
loop_
_entity_poly.entity_id
_entity_poly.type
_entity_poly.pdbx_seq_one_letter_code
_entity_poly.pdbx_strand_id
1 'polypeptide(L)'
;MQRFDSGLRVNLHFHVLWLDGVYASEPGSGRVEFCEHGDVTDGDVAKLVSAIRGRVVRYLRRLGKWPDAGAEDGTDGDADLLLELGAAAVQGRRALGERAGERDMRVGRGSRSEPFVKRPLCADVDGFSLHAGVWVAARDRERLEKLCRYAGRPAIAESRLRLLPDGRVAYSLKKRWQDGTSHVVLTPQVLMERLCALVSGRRSTW
;
A
#
# COMPACT_ATOMS: atom_id res chain seq x y z
N MET A 1 6.90 -4.84 0.73
CA MET A 1 5.70 -4.14 1.23
C MET A 1 6.12 -2.82 1.85
N GLN A 2 5.49 -1.74 1.48
CA GLN A 2 5.67 -0.42 2.12
C GLN A 2 4.36 -0.01 2.78
N ARG A 3 4.43 0.66 3.92
CA ARG A 3 3.26 1.00 4.73
C ARG A 3 2.93 2.49 4.75
N PHE A 4 3.84 3.35 4.27
CA PHE A 4 3.67 4.79 4.28
C PHE A 4 3.81 5.43 2.91
N ASP A 5 3.09 6.50 2.71
CA ASP A 5 3.34 7.44 1.63
C ASP A 5 4.52 8.39 1.96
N SER A 6 4.81 9.32 1.07
CA SER A 6 5.89 10.28 1.26
C SER A 6 5.70 11.23 2.44
N GLY A 7 4.49 11.33 3.00
CA GLY A 7 4.13 12.19 4.14
C GLY A 7 3.91 11.42 5.43
N LEU A 8 4.36 10.18 5.53
CA LEU A 8 4.13 9.27 6.67
C LEU A 8 2.65 8.99 6.95
N ARG A 9 1.77 9.16 5.97
CA ARG A 9 0.40 8.66 6.09
C ARG A 9 0.39 7.18 5.83
N VAL A 10 -0.41 6.43 6.57
CA VAL A 10 -0.53 4.99 6.34
C VAL A 10 -1.11 4.75 4.95
N ASN A 11 -0.33 4.14 4.10
CA ASN A 11 -0.67 3.78 2.74
C ASN A 11 -0.03 2.44 2.41
N LEU A 12 -0.77 1.36 2.68
CA LEU A 12 -0.29 0.02 2.44
C LEU A 12 -0.16 -0.22 0.93
N HIS A 13 1.06 -0.46 0.48
CA HIS A 13 1.28 -0.79 -0.92
C HIS A 13 2.40 -1.82 -1.09
N PHE A 14 2.34 -2.52 -2.21
CA PHE A 14 3.27 -3.60 -2.56
C PHE A 14 3.99 -3.23 -3.84
N HIS A 15 5.30 -3.42 -3.86
CA HIS A 15 6.08 -3.47 -5.07
C HIS A 15 6.34 -4.93 -5.39
N VAL A 16 5.89 -5.35 -6.57
CA VAL A 16 6.04 -6.72 -7.05
C VAL A 16 6.86 -6.69 -8.32
N LEU A 17 7.92 -7.49 -8.36
CA LEU A 17 8.67 -7.77 -9.57
C LEU A 17 8.17 -9.09 -10.11
N TRP A 18 7.72 -9.08 -11.35
CA TRP A 18 7.16 -10.23 -12.02
C TRP A 18 7.90 -10.51 -13.31
N LEU A 19 8.06 -11.77 -13.66
CA LEU A 19 8.55 -12.14 -14.97
C LEU A 19 7.46 -11.90 -16.02
N ASP A 20 7.84 -11.36 -17.17
CA ASP A 20 6.92 -11.08 -18.28
C ASP A 20 6.74 -12.34 -19.14
N GLY A 21 6.47 -13.44 -18.49
CA GLY A 21 6.25 -14.73 -19.13
C GLY A 21 6.42 -15.90 -18.16
N VAL A 22 6.39 -17.08 -18.71
CA VAL A 22 6.54 -18.35 -17.98
C VAL A 22 7.56 -19.25 -18.65
N TYR A 23 8.22 -20.06 -17.85
CA TYR A 23 9.04 -21.15 -18.39
C TYR A 23 8.14 -22.37 -18.61
N ALA A 24 8.05 -22.82 -19.87
CA ALA A 24 7.34 -24.03 -20.25
C ALA A 24 8.32 -25.15 -20.59
N SER A 25 8.01 -26.37 -20.18
CA SER A 25 8.76 -27.56 -20.55
C SER A 25 8.13 -28.21 -21.77
N GLU A 26 8.92 -28.49 -22.78
CA GLU A 26 8.47 -29.21 -23.99
C GLU A 26 8.24 -30.69 -23.62
N PRO A 27 7.05 -31.24 -23.90
CA PRO A 27 6.77 -32.64 -23.59
C PRO A 27 7.73 -33.58 -24.35
N GLY A 28 8.44 -34.41 -23.62
CA GLY A 28 9.31 -35.45 -24.17
C GLY A 28 10.77 -35.06 -24.42
N SER A 29 11.13 -33.78 -24.50
CA SER A 29 12.52 -33.34 -24.72
C SER A 29 13.23 -32.89 -23.44
N GLY A 30 12.46 -32.53 -22.40
CA GLY A 30 12.97 -31.89 -21.17
C GLY A 30 13.54 -30.47 -21.39
N ARG A 31 13.41 -29.93 -22.59
CA ARG A 31 13.85 -28.58 -22.93
C ARG A 31 12.91 -27.58 -22.28
N VAL A 32 13.50 -26.59 -21.61
CA VAL A 32 12.75 -25.49 -20.98
C VAL A 32 12.89 -24.24 -21.84
N GLU A 33 11.77 -23.70 -22.27
CA GLU A 33 11.71 -22.47 -23.08
C GLU A 33 10.94 -21.37 -22.35
N PHE A 34 11.38 -20.13 -22.50
CA PHE A 34 10.67 -18.98 -21.95
C PHE A 34 9.62 -18.50 -22.94
N CYS A 35 8.36 -18.57 -22.52
CA CYS A 35 7.21 -18.08 -23.29
C CYS A 35 6.82 -16.69 -22.74
N GLU A 36 7.02 -15.67 -23.54
CA GLU A 36 6.60 -14.30 -23.18
C GLU A 36 5.07 -14.20 -23.11
N HIS A 37 4.59 -13.38 -22.17
CA HIS A 37 3.15 -13.21 -21.97
C HIS A 37 2.49 -12.38 -23.08
N GLY A 38 3.23 -11.51 -23.75
CA GLY A 38 2.71 -10.53 -24.69
C GLY A 38 2.29 -9.21 -24.00
N ASP A 39 1.72 -8.30 -24.77
CA ASP A 39 1.39 -6.96 -24.29
C ASP A 39 0.27 -6.97 -23.26
N VAL A 40 0.52 -6.38 -22.09
CA VAL A 40 -0.48 -6.17 -21.04
C VAL A 40 -1.36 -4.98 -21.43
N THR A 41 -2.66 -5.15 -21.35
CA THR A 41 -3.65 -4.12 -21.68
C THR A 41 -4.21 -3.43 -20.44
N ASP A 42 -4.80 -2.25 -20.61
CA ASP A 42 -5.56 -1.55 -19.56
C ASP A 42 -6.69 -2.42 -19.01
N GLY A 43 -7.34 -3.21 -19.87
CA GLY A 43 -8.37 -4.17 -19.48
C GLY A 43 -7.85 -5.26 -18.54
N ASP A 44 -6.66 -5.75 -18.77
CA ASP A 44 -6.03 -6.78 -17.92
C ASP A 44 -5.70 -6.21 -16.54
N VAL A 45 -5.17 -4.98 -16.49
CA VAL A 45 -4.89 -4.28 -15.24
C VAL A 45 -6.18 -4.03 -14.45
N ALA A 46 -7.26 -3.64 -15.12
CA ALA A 46 -8.58 -3.43 -14.50
C ALA A 46 -9.18 -4.73 -13.94
N LYS A 47 -9.10 -5.83 -14.68
CA LYS A 47 -9.52 -7.17 -14.22
C LYS A 47 -8.68 -7.62 -13.02
N LEU A 48 -7.37 -7.43 -13.09
CA LEU A 48 -6.45 -7.87 -12.04
C LEU A 48 -6.65 -7.11 -10.73
N VAL A 49 -6.82 -5.77 -10.75
CA VAL A 49 -7.10 -5.00 -9.53
C VAL A 49 -8.41 -5.41 -8.88
N SER A 50 -9.44 -5.71 -9.69
CA SER A 50 -10.73 -6.22 -9.21
C SER A 50 -10.59 -7.59 -8.54
N ALA A 51 -9.82 -8.49 -9.14
CA ALA A 51 -9.55 -9.82 -8.59
C ALA A 51 -8.76 -9.74 -7.27
N ILE A 52 -7.74 -8.87 -7.19
CA ILE A 52 -6.97 -8.62 -5.98
C ILE A 52 -7.88 -8.10 -4.87
N ARG A 53 -8.68 -7.05 -5.16
CA ARG A 53 -9.65 -6.52 -4.20
C ARG A 53 -10.58 -7.62 -3.67
N GLY A 54 -11.18 -8.38 -4.57
CA GLY A 54 -12.11 -9.45 -4.19
C GLY A 54 -11.47 -10.53 -3.29
N ARG A 55 -10.22 -10.89 -3.56
CA ARG A 55 -9.47 -11.86 -2.72
C ARG A 55 -9.12 -11.27 -1.36
N VAL A 56 -8.63 -10.03 -1.30
CA VAL A 56 -8.25 -9.36 -0.05
C VAL A 56 -9.48 -9.16 0.84
N VAL A 57 -10.59 -8.65 0.30
CA VAL A 57 -11.83 -8.45 1.08
C VAL A 57 -12.36 -9.78 1.62
N ARG A 58 -12.41 -10.84 0.80
CA ARG A 58 -12.83 -12.17 1.26
C ARG A 58 -11.92 -12.72 2.35
N TYR A 59 -10.62 -12.53 2.23
CA TYR A 59 -9.66 -12.97 3.23
C TYR A 59 -9.86 -12.24 4.56
N LEU A 60 -9.98 -10.90 4.53
CA LEU A 60 -10.20 -10.08 5.72
C LEU A 60 -11.55 -10.38 6.40
N ARG A 61 -12.62 -10.59 5.60
CA ARG A 61 -13.92 -11.01 6.14
C ARG A 61 -13.84 -12.35 6.87
N ARG A 62 -13.13 -13.34 6.29
CA ARG A 62 -12.94 -14.64 6.92
C ARG A 62 -12.18 -14.55 8.25
N LEU A 63 -11.32 -13.55 8.40
CA LEU A 63 -10.57 -13.27 9.64
C LEU A 63 -11.35 -12.40 10.63
N GLY A 64 -12.59 -11.98 10.33
CA GLY A 64 -13.31 -11.00 11.14
C GLY A 64 -12.69 -9.59 11.16
N LYS A 65 -11.79 -9.30 10.19
CA LYS A 65 -11.02 -8.04 10.15
C LYS A 65 -11.54 -7.04 9.10
N TRP A 66 -12.63 -7.37 8.44
CA TRP A 66 -13.32 -6.47 7.53
C TRP A 66 -14.58 -5.97 8.22
N PRO A 67 -14.71 -4.68 8.53
CA PRO A 67 -15.89 -4.18 9.19
C PRO A 67 -17.09 -4.30 8.24
N ASP A 68 -18.06 -5.07 8.65
CA ASP A 68 -19.40 -5.00 8.07
C ASP A 68 -20.03 -3.69 8.55
N ALA A 69 -20.72 -2.99 7.67
CA ALA A 69 -21.37 -1.73 8.02
C ALA A 69 -22.41 -2.02 9.11
N GLY A 70 -22.07 -1.72 10.39
CA GLY A 70 -22.96 -1.87 11.53
C GLY A 70 -22.50 -2.76 12.68
N ALA A 71 -21.33 -3.37 12.62
CA ALA A 71 -20.81 -4.11 13.77
C ALA A 71 -20.13 -3.16 14.78
N GLU A 72 -20.80 -2.90 15.89
CA GLU A 72 -20.17 -2.45 17.12
C GLU A 72 -19.54 -3.70 17.76
N ASP A 73 -18.24 -3.85 17.67
CA ASP A 73 -17.55 -4.96 18.31
C ASP A 73 -16.71 -4.44 19.48
N GLY A 74 -17.14 -4.86 20.67
CA GLY A 74 -16.38 -4.69 21.89
C GLY A 74 -15.36 -5.82 22.00
N THR A 75 -14.10 -5.52 21.77
CA THR A 75 -13.02 -6.49 21.92
C THR A 75 -11.85 -5.95 22.73
N ASP A 76 -11.24 -6.88 23.42
CA ASP A 76 -10.28 -6.76 24.49
C ASP A 76 -8.85 -6.63 23.97
N GLY A 77 -8.12 -5.59 24.35
CA GLY A 77 -6.67 -5.57 24.41
C GLY A 77 -5.89 -4.81 23.31
N ASP A 78 -4.65 -4.47 23.63
CA ASP A 78 -3.69 -3.68 22.83
C ASP A 78 -3.42 -4.22 21.41
N ALA A 79 -3.60 -5.53 21.17
CA ALA A 79 -3.44 -6.14 19.85
C ALA A 79 -4.57 -5.74 18.90
N ASP A 80 -5.76 -5.56 19.40
CA ASP A 80 -6.93 -5.11 18.64
C ASP A 80 -6.82 -3.61 18.32
N LEU A 81 -6.29 -2.79 19.21
CA LEU A 81 -6.07 -1.38 18.95
C LEU A 81 -5.13 -1.15 17.74
N LEU A 82 -4.03 -1.89 17.65
CA LEU A 82 -3.13 -1.81 16.49
C LEU A 82 -3.81 -2.26 15.19
N LEU A 83 -4.71 -3.20 15.29
CA LEU A 83 -5.48 -3.70 14.16
C LEU A 83 -6.54 -2.69 13.72
N GLU A 84 -7.24 -2.06 14.66
CA GLU A 84 -8.20 -0.97 14.43
C GLU A 84 -7.54 0.25 13.82
N LEU A 85 -6.39 0.66 14.35
CA LEU A 85 -5.57 1.73 13.77
C LEU A 85 -5.18 1.41 12.32
N GLY A 86 -4.77 0.17 12.05
CA GLY A 86 -4.44 -0.30 10.71
C GLY A 86 -5.66 -0.33 9.78
N ALA A 87 -6.79 -0.84 10.25
CA ALA A 87 -8.03 -0.93 9.49
C ALA A 87 -8.61 0.46 9.19
N ALA A 88 -8.65 1.34 10.18
CA ALA A 88 -9.11 2.72 10.02
C ALA A 88 -8.24 3.49 9.02
N ALA A 89 -6.92 3.30 9.10
CA ALA A 89 -5.98 3.93 8.19
C ALA A 89 -6.13 3.45 6.73
N VAL A 90 -6.34 2.15 6.52
CA VAL A 90 -6.63 1.58 5.18
C VAL A 90 -7.96 2.10 4.63
N GLN A 91 -8.96 2.29 5.49
CA GLN A 91 -10.28 2.80 5.10
C GLN A 91 -10.31 4.34 4.96
N GLY A 92 -9.24 5.04 5.35
CA GLY A 92 -9.21 6.50 5.39
C GLY A 92 -10.20 7.05 6.43
N ARG A 93 -10.33 6.34 7.56
CA ARG A 93 -11.10 6.77 8.74
C ARG A 93 -10.17 7.20 9.86
N ARG A 94 -10.65 8.02 10.75
CA ARG A 94 -9.97 8.34 12.00
C ARG A 94 -10.14 7.18 12.96
N ALA A 95 -9.05 6.73 13.54
CA ALA A 95 -9.07 5.59 14.45
C ALA A 95 -9.44 6.00 15.89
N LEU A 96 -9.01 7.18 16.33
CA LEU A 96 -9.08 7.62 17.73
C LEU A 96 -9.62 9.05 17.86
N GLY A 97 -10.16 9.37 19.06
CA GLY A 97 -10.66 10.67 19.44
C GLY A 97 -12.17 10.85 19.21
N GLU A 98 -12.69 12.03 19.53
CA GLU A 98 -14.14 12.36 19.42
C GLU A 98 -14.73 12.14 18.02
N ARG A 99 -13.89 12.04 17.01
CA ARG A 99 -14.26 11.79 15.61
C ARG A 99 -13.79 10.43 15.12
N ALA A 100 -13.63 9.46 16.01
CA ALA A 100 -13.33 8.09 15.63
C ALA A 100 -14.41 7.53 14.70
N GLY A 101 -14.03 6.82 13.65
CA GLY A 101 -14.95 6.28 12.66
C GLY A 101 -15.31 7.24 11.52
N GLU A 102 -15.12 8.56 11.67
CA GLU A 102 -15.33 9.50 10.57
C GLU A 102 -14.30 9.26 9.46
N ARG A 103 -14.79 9.31 8.23
CA ARG A 103 -13.90 9.30 7.06
C ARG A 103 -13.17 10.63 6.96
N ASP A 104 -11.86 10.56 6.73
CA ASP A 104 -11.13 11.74 6.30
C ASP A 104 -11.78 12.31 5.04
N MET A 105 -12.15 13.58 5.09
CA MET A 105 -12.75 14.25 3.95
C MET A 105 -11.76 14.22 2.78
N ARG A 106 -12.01 13.36 1.82
CA ARG A 106 -11.30 13.35 0.54
C ARG A 106 -12.08 14.22 -0.41
N VAL A 107 -11.57 15.39 -0.70
CA VAL A 107 -12.07 16.20 -1.82
C VAL A 107 -11.63 15.51 -3.09
N GLY A 108 -12.55 14.79 -3.73
CA GLY A 108 -12.34 14.09 -4.99
C GLY A 108 -12.93 12.68 -5.00
N ARG A 109 -13.67 12.37 -6.00
CA ARG A 109 -14.28 11.11 -6.45
C ARG A 109 -14.68 10.11 -5.36
N GLY A 110 -15.99 9.90 -5.23
CA GLY A 110 -16.57 8.85 -4.41
C GLY A 110 -16.03 7.44 -4.75
N SER A 111 -16.19 6.52 -3.81
CA SER A 111 -15.87 5.10 -4.01
C SER A 111 -16.63 4.58 -5.24
N ARG A 112 -15.92 4.00 -6.20
CA ARG A 112 -16.50 3.37 -7.38
C ARG A 112 -16.38 1.87 -7.22
N SER A 113 -17.50 1.18 -7.40
CA SER A 113 -17.54 -0.30 -7.39
C SER A 113 -16.97 -0.93 -8.65
N GLU A 114 -16.93 -0.17 -9.75
CA GLU A 114 -16.36 -0.63 -11.01
C GLU A 114 -14.93 -0.13 -11.19
N PRO A 115 -14.02 -0.95 -11.76
CA PRO A 115 -12.67 -0.53 -12.06
C PRO A 115 -12.67 0.55 -13.13
N PHE A 116 -11.83 1.56 -12.98
CA PHE A 116 -11.61 2.57 -14.00
C PHE A 116 -10.13 2.81 -14.26
N VAL A 117 -9.81 3.01 -15.52
CA VAL A 117 -8.44 3.30 -15.96
C VAL A 117 -8.15 4.78 -15.71
N LYS A 118 -7.12 5.06 -14.92
CA LYS A 118 -6.69 6.42 -14.54
C LYS A 118 -5.71 7.02 -15.56
N ARG A 119 -4.87 6.17 -16.08
CA ARG A 119 -3.82 6.40 -17.07
C ARG A 119 -3.39 5.05 -17.62
N PRO A 120 -2.62 5.00 -18.71
CA PRO A 120 -2.16 3.73 -19.29
C PRO A 120 -1.57 2.80 -18.22
N LEU A 121 -1.99 1.55 -18.24
CA LEU A 121 -1.62 0.48 -17.30
C LEU A 121 -1.75 0.85 -15.82
N CYS A 122 -2.76 1.66 -15.48
CA CYS A 122 -3.07 2.05 -14.10
C CYS A 122 -4.59 2.09 -13.89
N ALA A 123 -5.09 1.19 -13.05
CA ALA A 123 -6.52 1.10 -12.75
C ALA A 123 -6.78 1.17 -11.25
N ASP A 124 -7.93 1.75 -10.90
CA ASP A 124 -8.41 1.87 -9.52
C ASP A 124 -9.81 1.26 -9.39
N VAL A 125 -10.07 0.62 -8.25
CA VAL A 125 -11.40 0.16 -7.85
C VAL A 125 -11.54 0.25 -6.34
N ASP A 126 -12.55 0.94 -5.85
CA ASP A 126 -12.94 0.98 -4.43
C ASP A 126 -11.74 1.14 -3.46
N GLY A 127 -10.85 2.07 -3.75
CA GLY A 127 -9.66 2.36 -2.95
C GLY A 127 -8.45 1.48 -3.23
N PHE A 128 -8.57 0.41 -3.99
CA PHE A 128 -7.45 -0.37 -4.49
C PHE A 128 -6.93 0.24 -5.78
N SER A 129 -5.60 0.32 -5.91
CA SER A 129 -4.93 0.85 -7.09
C SER A 129 -3.85 -0.11 -7.55
N LEU A 130 -3.78 -0.38 -8.85
CA LEU A 130 -2.75 -1.17 -9.48
C LEU A 130 -2.10 -0.39 -10.61
N HIS A 131 -0.77 -0.34 -10.60
CA HIS A 131 0.03 0.26 -11.65
C HIS A 131 1.02 -0.78 -12.21
N ALA A 132 0.87 -1.14 -13.47
CA ALA A 132 1.68 -2.11 -14.18
C ALA A 132 2.60 -1.50 -15.26
N GLY A 133 2.64 -0.18 -15.41
CA GLY A 133 3.36 0.52 -16.47
C GLY A 133 4.89 0.64 -16.27
N VAL A 134 5.50 -0.19 -15.43
CA VAL A 134 6.95 -0.21 -15.24
C VAL A 134 7.49 -1.53 -15.79
N TRP A 135 8.23 -1.44 -16.87
CA TRP A 135 8.87 -2.58 -17.51
C TRP A 135 10.39 -2.40 -17.56
N VAL A 136 11.12 -3.49 -17.41
CA VAL A 136 12.59 -3.51 -17.44
C VAL A 136 13.05 -4.61 -18.39
N ALA A 137 13.79 -4.24 -19.43
CA ALA A 137 14.33 -5.19 -20.38
C ALA A 137 15.26 -6.22 -19.69
N ALA A 138 15.27 -7.46 -20.18
CA ALA A 138 16.04 -8.57 -19.60
C ALA A 138 17.54 -8.25 -19.44
N ARG A 139 18.10 -7.41 -20.32
CA ARG A 139 19.52 -7.02 -20.29
C ARG A 139 19.81 -5.73 -19.54
N ASP A 140 18.79 -4.98 -19.13
CA ASP A 140 18.94 -3.70 -18.41
C ASP A 140 19.11 -3.94 -16.90
N ARG A 141 20.27 -4.48 -16.54
CA ARG A 141 20.61 -4.79 -15.14
C ARG A 141 20.68 -3.56 -14.27
N GLU A 142 21.13 -2.44 -14.81
CA GLU A 142 21.23 -1.19 -14.05
C GLU A 142 19.84 -0.66 -13.65
N ARG A 143 18.89 -0.69 -14.59
CA ARG A 143 17.51 -0.27 -14.31
C ARG A 143 16.82 -1.23 -13.33
N LEU A 144 17.07 -2.55 -13.48
CA LEU A 144 16.56 -3.54 -12.54
C LEU A 144 17.11 -3.30 -11.11
N GLU A 145 18.41 -3.06 -10.99
CA GLU A 145 19.02 -2.75 -9.68
C GLU A 145 18.45 -1.48 -9.06
N LYS A 146 18.29 -0.40 -9.83
CA LYS A 146 17.65 0.84 -9.37
C LYS A 146 16.22 0.58 -8.87
N LEU A 147 15.47 -0.26 -9.57
CA LEU A 147 14.10 -0.63 -9.18
C LEU A 147 14.09 -1.46 -7.90
N CYS A 148 14.97 -2.45 -7.76
CA CYS A 148 15.12 -3.25 -6.55
C CYS A 148 15.52 -2.36 -5.34
N ARG A 149 16.48 -1.47 -5.51
CA ARG A 149 16.89 -0.50 -4.49
C ARG A 149 15.73 0.42 -4.08
N TYR A 150 14.92 0.84 -5.04
CA TYR A 150 13.73 1.64 -4.77
C TYR A 150 12.69 0.86 -3.96
N ALA A 151 12.41 -0.38 -4.35
CA ALA A 151 11.44 -1.24 -3.66
C ALA A 151 11.89 -1.64 -2.24
N GLY A 152 13.20 -1.81 -2.04
CA GLY A 152 13.82 -2.19 -0.75
C GLY A 152 14.10 -1.02 0.20
N ARG A 153 13.78 0.23 -0.17
CA ARG A 153 14.07 1.39 0.69
C ARG A 153 13.31 1.33 2.00
N PRO A 154 13.94 1.74 3.12
CA PRO A 154 13.25 1.91 4.40
C PRO A 154 12.07 2.86 4.26
N ALA A 155 11.01 2.58 4.99
CA ALA A 155 9.79 3.42 5.01
C ALA A 155 10.12 4.85 5.46
N ILE A 156 11.05 4.98 6.40
CA ILE A 156 11.48 6.25 6.99
C ILE A 156 12.99 6.36 6.85
N ALA A 157 13.45 7.51 6.39
CA ALA A 157 14.85 7.88 6.41
C ALA A 157 15.08 8.82 7.59
N GLU A 158 15.96 8.42 8.51
CA GLU A 158 16.33 9.21 9.69
C GLU A 158 16.80 10.63 9.33
N SER A 159 17.57 10.76 8.25
CA SER A 159 18.06 12.05 7.74
C SER A 159 16.96 13.05 7.36
N ARG A 160 15.71 12.60 7.31
CA ARG A 160 14.54 13.45 7.01
C ARG A 160 13.76 13.85 8.28
N LEU A 161 14.16 13.33 9.45
CA LEU A 161 13.60 13.68 10.74
C LEU A 161 14.45 14.76 11.41
N ARG A 162 13.82 15.75 11.97
CA ARG A 162 14.47 16.82 12.74
C ARG A 162 13.62 17.14 13.96
N LEU A 163 14.24 17.09 15.14
CA LEU A 163 13.61 17.56 16.37
C LEU A 163 13.60 19.09 16.36
N LEU A 164 12.45 19.66 16.68
CA LEU A 164 12.24 21.11 16.81
C LEU A 164 12.46 21.54 18.26
N PRO A 165 12.77 22.84 18.52
CA PRO A 165 12.98 23.34 19.88
C PRO A 165 11.78 23.17 20.82
N ASP A 166 10.58 23.11 20.26
CA ASP A 166 9.31 22.90 20.98
C ASP A 166 8.99 21.41 21.25
N GLY A 167 9.92 20.50 20.96
CA GLY A 167 9.76 19.06 21.16
C GLY A 167 8.97 18.35 20.06
N ARG A 168 8.47 19.04 19.03
CA ARG A 168 7.84 18.41 17.88
C ARG A 168 8.88 17.89 16.90
N VAL A 169 8.47 16.99 16.01
CA VAL A 169 9.33 16.39 15.00
C VAL A 169 8.89 16.87 13.62
N ALA A 170 9.80 17.49 12.88
CA ALA A 170 9.60 17.84 11.49
C ALA A 170 10.12 16.72 10.59
N TYR A 171 9.28 16.25 9.67
CA TYR A 171 9.62 15.27 8.65
C TYR A 171 9.62 15.92 7.28
N SER A 172 10.79 15.95 6.64
CA SER A 172 10.96 16.56 5.32
C SER A 172 10.35 15.68 4.22
N LEU A 173 9.52 16.26 3.36
CA LEU A 173 8.95 15.59 2.21
C LEU A 173 10.00 15.42 1.10
N LYS A 174 9.95 14.33 0.34
CA LYS A 174 10.82 14.13 -0.85
C LYS A 174 10.54 15.15 -1.95
N LYS A 175 9.26 15.48 -2.11
CA LYS A 175 8.76 16.50 -3.05
C LYS A 175 7.77 17.35 -2.30
N ARG A 176 7.79 18.64 -2.54
CA ARG A 176 6.75 19.54 -2.05
C ARG A 176 5.39 19.10 -2.58
N TRP A 177 4.36 19.23 -1.77
CA TRP A 177 2.99 19.03 -2.22
C TRP A 177 2.57 20.19 -3.14
N GLN A 178 1.42 20.04 -3.77
CA GLN A 178 0.89 21.07 -4.68
C GLN A 178 0.58 22.40 -3.97
N ASP A 179 0.28 22.35 -2.68
CA ASP A 179 0.06 23.50 -1.79
C ASP A 179 1.36 24.15 -1.27
N GLY A 180 2.53 23.67 -1.72
CA GLY A 180 3.84 24.15 -1.29
C GLY A 180 4.39 23.53 -0.01
N THR A 181 3.64 22.65 0.67
CA THR A 181 4.09 21.98 1.89
C THR A 181 5.37 21.20 1.64
N SER A 182 6.41 21.49 2.42
CA SER A 182 7.73 20.84 2.34
C SER A 182 8.04 19.93 3.52
N HIS A 183 7.35 20.10 4.64
CA HIS A 183 7.54 19.35 5.87
C HIS A 183 6.20 19.00 6.50
N VAL A 184 6.16 17.86 7.18
CA VAL A 184 5.06 17.51 8.08
C VAL A 184 5.57 17.62 9.50
N VAL A 185 4.89 18.40 10.34
CA VAL A 185 5.25 18.58 11.76
C VAL A 185 4.32 17.72 12.60
N LEU A 186 4.90 16.84 13.39
CA LEU A 186 4.20 15.84 14.21
C LEU A 186 4.59 16.02 15.67
N THR A 187 3.66 15.74 16.57
CA THR A 187 4.04 15.50 17.97
C THR A 187 4.75 14.16 18.08
N PRO A 188 5.62 13.95 19.09
CA PRO A 188 6.25 12.65 19.31
C PRO A 188 5.25 11.51 19.40
N GLN A 189 4.12 11.72 20.07
CA GLN A 189 3.05 10.74 20.17
C GLN A 189 2.49 10.35 18.81
N VAL A 190 2.10 11.31 17.97
CA VAL A 190 1.58 11.03 16.61
C VAL A 190 2.63 10.34 15.74
N LEU A 191 3.91 10.68 15.90
CA LEU A 191 4.98 9.96 15.21
C LEU A 191 5.03 8.51 15.67
N MET A 192 4.98 8.25 16.98
CA MET A 192 4.99 6.89 17.53
C MET A 192 3.77 6.07 17.07
N GLU A 193 2.57 6.64 17.08
CA GLU A 193 1.37 5.99 16.55
C GLU A 193 1.57 5.55 15.09
N ARG A 194 2.15 6.40 14.26
CA ARG A 194 2.48 6.05 12.88
C ARG A 194 3.54 4.96 12.81
N LEU A 195 4.58 5.02 13.65
CA LEU A 195 5.62 4.01 13.69
C LEU A 195 5.09 2.64 14.15
N CYS A 196 4.12 2.60 15.05
CA CYS A 196 3.46 1.37 15.47
C CYS A 196 2.87 0.58 14.30
N ALA A 197 2.42 1.26 13.25
CA ALA A 197 1.97 0.60 12.03
C ALA A 197 3.07 -0.18 11.29
N LEU A 198 4.36 0.05 11.60
CA LEU A 198 5.49 -0.73 11.07
C LEU A 198 5.74 -2.02 11.85
N VAL A 199 5.30 -2.07 13.10
CA VAL A 199 5.46 -3.26 13.93
C VAL A 199 4.52 -4.33 13.37
N SER A 200 5.08 -5.42 12.84
CA SER A 200 4.28 -6.58 12.49
C SER A 200 3.81 -7.22 13.79
N GLY A 201 2.51 -7.36 13.98
CA GLY A 201 1.97 -8.22 15.02
C GLY A 201 2.69 -9.58 15.02
N ARG A 202 2.85 -10.21 16.18
CA ARG A 202 3.48 -11.51 16.32
C ARG A 202 3.05 -12.42 15.18
N ARG A 203 4.00 -12.96 14.44
CA ARG A 203 3.73 -14.07 13.53
C ARG A 203 3.17 -15.19 14.39
N SER A 204 1.88 -15.47 14.27
CA SER A 204 1.37 -16.77 14.64
C SER A 204 2.11 -17.76 13.74
N THR A 205 2.94 -18.58 14.33
CA THR A 205 3.58 -19.73 13.67
C THR A 205 2.49 -20.56 13.03
N TRP A 206 2.63 -20.77 11.74
CA TRP A 206 1.85 -21.72 10.94
C TRP A 206 2.23 -23.14 11.29
#